data_c3599c1d2939880e7e01e2fe501be114
#
_entry.id   c3599c1d2939880e7e01e2fe501be114
#
_cell.length_a   1.000
_cell.length_b   1.000
_cell.length_c   1.000
_cell.angle_alpha   90.00
_cell.angle_beta   90.00
_cell.angle_gamma   90.00
#
_symmetry.space_group_name_H-M   'P 1'
#
loop_
_entity.id
_entity.type
_entity.pdbx_description
1 polymer ?
#
loop_
_entity_poly.entity_id
_entity_poly.type
_entity_poly.pdbx_seq_one_letter_code
_entity_poly.pdbx_strand_id
1 'polypeptide(L)'
;MVNLGEVITAMITPFGKDYKINWASADKLIDYLVLNGSDSILLAGTTGESPTLTDEEKIDLIKFGRKKLNGNVGLIAGTGSNDTFHTVELSKKAQNAGADALLIVTPYYNKPTQSGLLRHFGAISEAVNIPIIVYNCLLYTSDAADE
;
A
#
# COMPACT_ATOMS: atom_id res chain seq x y z
N MET A 1 -9.84 -16.17 -4.84
CA MET A 1 -9.09 -15.42 -3.81
C MET A 1 -7.66 -15.33 -4.32
N VAL A 2 -7.09 -14.16 -4.43
CA VAL A 2 -5.71 -14.00 -4.90
C VAL A 2 -4.78 -14.62 -3.85
N ASN A 3 -3.86 -15.49 -4.28
CA ASN A 3 -2.81 -15.99 -3.41
C ASN A 3 -1.67 -14.95 -3.38
N LEU A 4 -1.45 -14.32 -2.24
CA LEU A 4 -0.38 -13.33 -2.06
C LEU A 4 0.99 -13.96 -1.75
N GLY A 5 1.04 -15.30 -1.58
CA GLY A 5 2.26 -16.01 -1.23
C GLY A 5 2.71 -15.79 0.22
N GLU A 6 3.96 -16.13 0.49
CA GLU A 6 4.55 -16.07 1.83
C GLU A 6 5.50 -14.87 1.99
N VAL A 7 6.15 -14.43 0.89
CA VAL A 7 7.14 -13.34 0.88
C VAL A 7 6.56 -12.10 0.22
N ILE A 8 6.17 -11.13 1.03
CA ILE A 8 5.67 -9.83 0.57
C ILE A 8 6.79 -8.80 0.75
N THR A 9 7.31 -8.25 -0.34
CA THR A 9 8.39 -7.26 -0.27
C THR A 9 7.84 -5.85 -0.35
N ALA A 10 8.09 -5.04 0.68
CA ALA A 10 7.82 -3.61 0.65
C ALA A 10 8.89 -2.90 -0.20
N MET A 11 8.51 -2.50 -1.40
CA MET A 11 9.41 -1.89 -2.36
C MET A 11 9.64 -0.41 -2.06
N ILE A 12 10.88 0.06 -2.18
CA ILE A 12 11.18 1.50 -2.22
C ILE A 12 10.62 2.13 -3.50
N THR A 13 10.35 3.42 -3.48
CA THR A 13 10.06 4.19 -4.69
C THR A 13 11.35 4.83 -5.20
N PRO A 14 11.92 4.38 -6.33
CA PRO A 14 13.11 5.00 -6.88
C PRO A 14 12.80 6.41 -7.39
N PHE A 15 13.54 7.40 -6.92
CA PHE A 15 13.42 8.78 -7.39
C PHE A 15 14.60 9.18 -8.25
N GLY A 16 14.36 10.08 -9.21
CA GLY A 16 15.39 10.77 -9.97
C GLY A 16 15.97 11.96 -9.21
N LYS A 17 16.95 12.62 -9.80
CA LYS A 17 17.53 13.87 -9.25
C LYS A 17 16.53 15.04 -9.24
N ASP A 18 15.47 14.93 -10.00
CA ASP A 18 14.34 15.85 -10.09
C ASP A 18 13.21 15.52 -9.09
N TYR A 19 13.45 14.57 -8.17
CA TYR A 19 12.51 14.07 -7.18
C TYR A 19 11.25 13.41 -7.75
N LYS A 20 11.23 13.09 -9.03
CA LYS A 20 10.14 12.31 -9.66
C LYS A 20 10.45 10.83 -9.67
N ILE A 21 9.41 10.01 -9.81
CA ILE A 21 9.57 8.56 -9.90
C ILE A 21 10.45 8.20 -11.10
N ASN A 22 11.53 7.46 -10.85
CA ASN A 22 12.40 6.93 -11.88
C ASN A 22 11.88 5.58 -12.36
N TRP A 23 11.06 5.62 -13.40
CA TRP A 23 10.38 4.44 -13.95
C TRP A 23 11.34 3.36 -14.44
N ALA A 24 12.49 3.73 -15.01
CA ALA A 24 13.49 2.76 -15.47
C ALA A 24 14.15 2.01 -14.30
N SER A 25 14.35 2.69 -13.18
CA SER A 25 14.85 2.06 -11.96
C SER A 25 13.78 1.21 -11.28
N ALA A 26 12.52 1.67 -11.28
CA ALA A 26 11.38 0.91 -10.76
C ALA A 26 11.18 -0.40 -11.55
N ASP A 27 11.30 -0.35 -12.88
CA ASP A 27 11.22 -1.54 -13.75
C ASP A 27 12.25 -2.61 -13.36
N LYS A 28 13.50 -2.21 -13.26
CA LYS A 28 14.62 -3.11 -12.88
C LYS A 28 14.47 -3.65 -11.46
N LEU A 29 13.99 -2.81 -10.54
CA LEU A 29 13.80 -3.21 -9.16
C LEU A 29 12.69 -4.25 -9.01
N ILE A 30 11.57 -4.09 -9.72
CA ILE A 30 10.50 -5.09 -9.75
C ILE A 30 11.05 -6.44 -10.26
N ASP A 31 11.78 -6.45 -11.39
CA ASP A 31 12.40 -7.67 -11.90
C ASP A 31 13.34 -8.30 -10.88
N TYR A 32 14.19 -7.51 -10.24
CA TYR A 32 15.11 -7.99 -9.22
C TYR A 32 14.38 -8.66 -8.05
N LEU A 33 13.32 -8.02 -7.53
CA LEU A 33 12.55 -8.55 -6.40
C LEU A 33 11.84 -9.86 -6.75
N VAL A 34 11.23 -9.93 -7.92
CA VAL A 34 10.54 -11.14 -8.40
C VAL A 34 11.53 -12.27 -8.61
N LEU A 35 12.67 -12.02 -9.27
CA LEU A 35 13.71 -13.03 -9.51
C LEU A 35 14.36 -13.55 -8.22
N ASN A 36 14.33 -12.75 -7.15
CA ASN A 36 14.89 -13.14 -5.85
C ASN A 36 13.82 -13.62 -4.84
N GLY A 37 12.66 -14.06 -5.33
CA GLY A 37 11.71 -14.84 -4.54
C GLY A 37 10.61 -14.04 -3.85
N SER A 38 10.29 -12.83 -4.30
CA SER A 38 9.11 -12.13 -3.83
C SER A 38 7.86 -12.73 -4.47
N ASP A 39 6.92 -13.21 -3.66
CA ASP A 39 5.61 -13.69 -4.11
C ASP A 39 4.65 -12.53 -4.37
N SER A 40 4.81 -11.45 -3.64
CA SER A 40 4.05 -10.21 -3.81
C SER A 40 4.92 -8.98 -3.59
N ILE A 41 4.55 -7.87 -4.23
CA ILE A 41 5.22 -6.58 -4.07
C ILE A 41 4.22 -5.57 -3.51
N LEU A 42 4.60 -4.91 -2.42
CA LEU A 42 3.87 -3.79 -1.85
C LEU A 42 4.44 -2.49 -2.39
N LEU A 43 3.61 -1.74 -3.09
CA LEU A 43 3.90 -0.40 -3.60
C LEU A 43 3.26 0.68 -2.72
N ALA A 44 3.88 1.84 -2.67
CA ALA A 44 3.41 3.00 -1.91
C ALA A 44 3.15 2.70 -0.41
N GLY A 45 3.90 1.76 0.17
CA GLY A 45 3.97 1.58 1.62
C GLY A 45 4.91 2.61 2.28
N THR A 46 5.18 2.46 3.57
CA THR A 46 6.11 3.34 4.31
C THR A 46 7.52 3.30 3.71
N THR A 47 8.01 2.10 3.38
CA THR A 47 9.31 1.90 2.70
C THR A 47 9.37 2.61 1.35
N GLY A 48 8.23 2.70 0.64
CA GLY A 48 8.08 3.40 -0.62
C GLY A 48 7.81 4.90 -0.48
N GLU A 49 8.02 5.48 0.70
CA GLU A 49 7.88 6.91 0.99
C GLU A 49 6.48 7.46 0.61
N SER A 50 5.43 6.68 0.88
CA SER A 50 4.04 7.03 0.53
C SER A 50 3.62 8.47 0.86
N PRO A 51 4.03 9.08 2.00
CA PRO A 51 3.65 10.46 2.31
C PRO A 51 4.23 11.52 1.38
N THR A 52 5.29 11.21 0.63
CA THR A 52 5.93 12.15 -0.30
C THR A 52 5.38 12.05 -1.73
N LEU A 53 4.53 11.03 -2.00
CA LEU A 53 3.89 10.81 -3.28
C LEU A 53 2.51 11.46 -3.32
N THR A 54 2.16 12.09 -4.42
CA THR A 54 0.78 12.48 -4.70
C THR A 54 -0.09 11.23 -4.95
N ASP A 55 -1.40 11.38 -4.86
CA ASP A 55 -2.33 10.28 -5.16
C ASP A 55 -2.19 9.81 -6.61
N GLU A 56 -1.99 10.73 -7.55
CA GLU A 56 -1.76 10.43 -8.96
C GLU A 56 -0.50 9.59 -9.14
N GLU A 57 0.61 9.95 -8.50
CA GLU A 57 1.86 9.19 -8.55
C GLU A 57 1.71 7.79 -7.96
N LYS A 58 0.96 7.64 -6.86
CA LYS A 58 0.65 6.33 -6.28
C LYS A 58 -0.13 5.46 -7.25
N ILE A 59 -1.18 6.01 -7.86
CA ILE A 59 -2.01 5.27 -8.81
C ILE A 59 -1.23 4.91 -10.08
N ASP A 60 -0.38 5.79 -10.58
CA ASP A 60 0.45 5.50 -11.75
C ASP A 60 1.51 4.44 -11.42
N LEU A 61 2.06 4.44 -10.20
CA LEU A 61 2.98 3.39 -9.74
C LEU A 61 2.28 2.03 -9.66
N ILE A 62 1.02 1.98 -9.20
CA ILE A 62 0.22 0.75 -9.14
C ILE A 62 -0.08 0.24 -10.56
N LYS A 63 -0.51 1.10 -11.48
CA LYS A 63 -0.75 0.74 -12.89
C LYS A 63 0.53 0.19 -13.53
N PHE A 64 1.66 0.86 -13.28
CA PHE A 64 2.96 0.43 -13.77
C PHE A 64 3.33 -0.95 -13.22
N GLY A 65 3.21 -1.17 -11.91
CA GLY A 65 3.44 -2.46 -11.26
C GLY A 65 2.53 -3.54 -11.84
N ARG A 66 1.23 -3.28 -12.01
CA ARG A 66 0.29 -4.24 -12.59
C ARG A 66 0.68 -4.67 -14.00
N LYS A 67 1.06 -3.70 -14.84
CA LYS A 67 1.53 -3.99 -16.21
C LYS A 67 2.80 -4.85 -16.20
N LYS A 68 3.71 -4.58 -15.29
CA LYS A 68 5.00 -5.29 -15.19
C LYS A 68 4.84 -6.71 -14.66
N LEU A 69 4.01 -6.92 -13.65
CA LEU A 69 3.87 -8.20 -12.93
C LEU A 69 3.01 -9.25 -13.66
N ASN A 70 2.32 -8.91 -14.71
CA ASN A 70 1.53 -9.83 -15.57
C ASN A 70 0.58 -10.80 -14.83
N GLY A 71 0.20 -10.49 -13.58
CA GLY A 71 -0.73 -11.29 -12.78
C GLY A 71 -0.15 -12.52 -12.07
N ASN A 72 1.12 -12.84 -12.26
CA ASN A 72 1.77 -14.01 -11.63
C ASN A 72 2.31 -13.70 -10.22
N VAL A 73 2.55 -12.44 -9.92
CA VAL A 73 3.04 -11.94 -8.64
C VAL A 73 1.98 -11.00 -8.06
N GLY A 74 1.68 -11.13 -6.77
CA GLY A 74 0.69 -10.31 -6.11
C GLY A 74 1.12 -8.85 -6.06
N LEU A 75 0.17 -7.93 -6.32
CA LEU A 75 0.37 -6.50 -6.24
C LEU A 75 -0.44 -5.92 -5.08
N ILE A 76 0.25 -5.45 -4.06
CA ILE A 76 -0.37 -4.84 -2.89
C ILE A 76 -0.15 -3.33 -2.94
N ALA A 77 -1.19 -2.56 -2.68
CA ALA A 77 -1.11 -1.11 -2.66
C ALA A 77 -1.25 -0.56 -1.24
N GLY A 78 -0.32 0.28 -0.82
CA GLY A 78 -0.43 1.06 0.40
C GLY A 78 -1.32 2.28 0.16
N THR A 79 -2.54 2.26 0.69
CA THR A 79 -3.51 3.35 0.51
C THR A 79 -3.99 3.96 1.83
N GLY A 80 -3.52 3.41 2.96
CA GLY A 80 -3.92 3.88 4.29
C GLY A 80 -3.43 5.30 4.59
N SER A 81 -4.30 6.07 5.23
CA SER A 81 -3.99 7.37 5.80
C SER A 81 -4.76 7.57 7.11
N ASN A 82 -4.55 8.70 7.78
CA ASN A 82 -5.31 9.07 8.96
C ASN A 82 -6.65 9.75 8.65
N ASP A 83 -7.01 9.88 7.38
CA ASP A 83 -8.29 10.35 6.87
C ASP A 83 -9.07 9.19 6.23
N THR A 84 -10.23 8.86 6.79
CA THR A 84 -11.06 7.75 6.31
C THR A 84 -11.58 7.97 4.90
N PHE A 85 -12.03 9.19 4.58
CA PHE A 85 -12.55 9.52 3.25
C PHE A 85 -11.46 9.41 2.19
N HIS A 86 -10.32 10.00 2.45
CA HIS A 86 -9.17 9.91 1.55
C HIS A 86 -8.74 8.46 1.34
N THR A 87 -8.66 7.67 2.42
CA THR A 87 -8.31 6.24 2.34
C THR A 87 -9.30 5.45 1.48
N VAL A 88 -10.60 5.68 1.64
CA VAL A 88 -11.66 5.04 0.83
C VAL A 88 -11.49 5.38 -0.66
N GLU A 89 -11.34 6.65 -1.00
CA GLU A 89 -11.23 7.08 -2.40
C GLU A 89 -9.93 6.58 -3.05
N LEU A 90 -8.79 6.64 -2.34
CA LEU A 90 -7.53 6.12 -2.85
C LEU A 90 -7.60 4.59 -3.01
N SER A 91 -8.24 3.87 -2.08
CA SER A 91 -8.42 2.42 -2.14
C SER A 91 -9.25 1.98 -3.35
N LYS A 92 -10.35 2.68 -3.66
CA LYS A 92 -11.13 2.44 -4.88
C LYS A 92 -10.29 2.65 -6.14
N LYS A 93 -9.53 3.74 -6.19
CA LYS A 93 -8.63 4.03 -7.33
C LYS A 93 -7.55 2.95 -7.49
N ALA A 94 -6.96 2.50 -6.38
CA ALA A 94 -5.93 1.45 -6.38
C ALA A 94 -6.49 0.10 -6.84
N GLN A 95 -7.69 -0.30 -6.38
CA GLN A 95 -8.38 -1.48 -6.89
C GLN A 95 -8.61 -1.38 -8.40
N ASN A 96 -9.11 -0.25 -8.89
CA ASN A 96 -9.35 -0.03 -10.32
C ASN A 96 -8.05 0.02 -11.14
N ALA A 97 -6.93 0.40 -10.52
CA ALA A 97 -5.60 0.38 -11.13
C ALA A 97 -4.98 -1.03 -11.19
N GLY A 98 -5.63 -2.04 -10.58
CA GLY A 98 -5.24 -3.44 -10.66
C GLY A 98 -4.47 -3.97 -9.45
N ALA A 99 -4.59 -3.34 -8.29
CA ALA A 99 -4.11 -3.92 -7.04
C ALA A 99 -4.89 -5.20 -6.69
N ASP A 100 -4.18 -6.23 -6.24
CA ASP A 100 -4.75 -7.50 -5.78
C ASP A 100 -5.19 -7.45 -4.32
N ALA A 101 -4.56 -6.60 -3.52
CA ALA A 101 -4.89 -6.35 -2.12
C ALA A 101 -4.45 -4.93 -1.71
N LEU A 102 -4.93 -4.48 -0.56
CA LEU A 102 -4.57 -3.19 0.03
C LEU A 102 -3.84 -3.40 1.35
N LEU A 103 -2.83 -2.58 1.63
CA LEU A 103 -2.26 -2.43 2.96
C LEU A 103 -2.77 -1.12 3.56
N ILE A 104 -3.53 -1.23 4.65
CA ILE A 104 -4.12 -0.09 5.33
C ILE A 104 -3.51 0.04 6.72
N VAL A 105 -2.76 1.10 6.93
CA VAL A 105 -2.23 1.45 8.24
C VAL A 105 -3.36 2.00 9.13
N THR A 106 -3.31 1.71 10.42
CA THR A 106 -4.19 2.38 11.40
C THR A 106 -3.99 3.90 11.32
N PRO A 107 -5.05 4.72 11.48
CA PRO A 107 -4.92 6.16 11.50
C PRO A 107 -3.86 6.60 12.52
N TYR A 108 -2.84 7.27 12.02
CA TYR A 108 -1.72 7.78 12.80
C TYR A 108 -1.96 9.23 13.21
N TYR A 109 -1.25 9.71 14.23
CA TYR A 109 -1.29 11.06 14.77
C TYR A 109 -2.58 11.39 15.56
N ASN A 110 -3.77 11.16 15.02
CA ASN A 110 -5.06 11.53 15.61
C ASN A 110 -5.62 10.52 16.62
N LYS A 111 -4.89 9.47 16.98
CA LYS A 111 -5.17 8.49 18.07
C LYS A 111 -6.66 8.11 18.17
N PRO A 112 -7.24 7.40 17.20
CA PRO A 112 -8.65 7.06 17.22
C PRO A 112 -8.96 6.05 18.35
N THR A 113 -10.19 6.08 18.85
CA THR A 113 -10.70 5.05 19.77
C THR A 113 -10.86 3.71 19.05
N GLN A 114 -10.98 2.60 19.80
CA GLN A 114 -11.23 1.26 19.23
C GLN A 114 -12.50 1.26 18.36
N SER A 115 -13.57 1.90 18.81
CA SER A 115 -14.79 2.03 18.00
C SER A 115 -14.57 2.92 16.74
N GLY A 116 -13.67 3.89 16.81
CA GLY A 116 -13.24 4.69 15.66
C GLY A 116 -12.48 3.86 14.64
N LEU A 117 -11.56 2.98 15.08
CA LEU A 117 -10.82 2.05 14.22
C LEU A 117 -11.76 1.08 13.51
N LEU A 118 -12.73 0.50 14.23
CA LEU A 118 -13.73 -0.39 13.62
C LEU A 118 -14.53 0.32 12.53
N ARG A 119 -14.95 1.55 12.75
CA ARG A 119 -15.66 2.34 11.74
C ARG A 119 -14.78 2.72 10.55
N HIS A 120 -13.50 3.04 10.81
CA HIS A 120 -12.53 3.35 9.76
C HIS A 120 -12.33 2.16 8.81
N PHE A 121 -11.95 1.01 9.35
CA PHE A 121 -11.74 -0.19 8.54
C PHE A 121 -13.03 -0.73 7.92
N GLY A 122 -14.17 -0.61 8.62
CA GLY A 122 -15.49 -0.97 8.10
C GLY A 122 -15.83 -0.18 6.85
N ALA A 123 -15.71 1.14 6.88
CA ALA A 123 -15.97 2.01 5.73
C ALA A 123 -15.08 1.67 4.51
N ILE A 124 -13.81 1.33 4.74
CA ILE A 124 -12.92 0.93 3.66
C ILE A 124 -13.32 -0.44 3.09
N SER A 125 -13.62 -1.41 3.98
CA SER A 125 -14.01 -2.76 3.60
C SER A 125 -15.32 -2.80 2.80
N GLU A 126 -16.26 -1.92 3.12
CA GLU A 126 -17.52 -1.78 2.37
C GLU A 126 -17.32 -1.13 0.99
N ALA A 127 -16.23 -0.39 0.79
CA ALA A 127 -15.98 0.39 -0.42
C ALA A 127 -15.20 -0.38 -1.49
N VAL A 128 -14.54 -1.51 -1.15
CA VAL A 128 -13.69 -2.28 -2.07
C VAL A 128 -14.03 -3.76 -2.03
N ASN A 129 -13.65 -4.49 -3.10
CA ASN A 129 -13.92 -5.93 -3.24
C ASN A 129 -12.63 -6.78 -3.20
N ILE A 130 -11.50 -6.18 -2.86
CA ILE A 130 -10.22 -6.88 -2.74
C ILE A 130 -9.80 -6.98 -1.27
N PRO A 131 -8.96 -7.96 -0.89
CA PRO A 131 -8.50 -8.14 0.49
C PRO A 131 -7.83 -6.91 1.07
N ILE A 132 -8.05 -6.67 2.36
CA ILE A 132 -7.37 -5.63 3.14
C ILE A 132 -6.43 -6.29 4.15
N ILE A 133 -5.18 -5.90 4.12
CA ILE A 133 -4.18 -6.21 5.15
C ILE A 133 -4.17 -5.04 6.12
N VAL A 134 -4.64 -5.28 7.34
CA VAL A 134 -4.61 -4.27 8.41
C VAL A 134 -3.20 -4.20 8.98
N TYR A 135 -2.58 -3.04 8.86
CA TYR A 135 -1.25 -2.79 9.41
C TYR A 135 -1.35 -1.96 10.69
N ASN A 136 -1.06 -2.60 11.82
CA ASN A 136 -1.01 -1.94 13.11
C ASN A 136 0.45 -1.58 13.44
N CYS A 137 0.76 -0.29 13.38
CA CYS A 137 2.04 0.22 13.85
C CYS A 137 1.93 0.49 15.36
N LEU A 138 2.57 -0.32 16.17
CA LEU A 138 2.55 -0.23 17.64
C LEU A 138 2.91 1.14 18.20
N LEU A 139 3.71 1.93 17.47
CA LEU A 139 4.07 3.30 17.85
C LEU A 139 2.86 4.28 17.91
N TYR A 140 1.74 3.92 17.28
CA TYR A 140 0.60 4.83 17.14
C TYR A 140 -0.70 4.34 17.75
N THR A 141 -0.82 3.06 18.06
CA THR A 141 -2.12 2.43 18.35
C THR A 141 -2.21 1.65 19.65
N SER A 142 -1.09 1.37 20.30
CA SER A 142 -1.06 0.73 21.62
C SER A 142 -0.28 1.59 22.59
N ASP A 143 -0.76 1.65 23.84
CA ASP A 143 -0.07 2.29 24.97
C ASP A 143 1.16 1.48 25.42
N ALA A 144 1.80 0.74 24.53
CA ALA A 144 3.01 -0.04 24.85
C ALA A 144 4.19 0.82 25.35
N ALA A 145 4.05 2.14 25.27
CA ALA A 145 5.01 3.08 25.86
C ALA A 145 4.59 3.60 27.25
N ASP A 146 3.38 3.27 27.71
CA ASP A 146 2.82 3.73 28.99
C ASP A 146 2.72 2.58 30.03
N GLU A 147 3.21 1.38 29.70
CA GLU A 147 3.34 0.25 30.62
C GLU A 147 4.76 0.11 31.20
#